data_87990537831e42e6daffbbbbb0efa1c4
#
_entry.id   87990537831e42e6daffbbbbb0efa1c4
#
_cell.length_a   1.000
_cell.length_b   1.000
_cell.length_c   1.000
_cell.angle_alpha   90.00
_cell.angle_beta   90.00
_cell.angle_gamma   90.00
#
_symmetry.space_group_name_H-M   'P 1'
#
loop_
_entity.id
_entity.type
_entity.pdbx_description
1 polymer ?
#
loop_
_entity_poly.entity_id
_entity_poly.type
_entity_poly.pdbx_seq_one_letter_code
_entity_poly.pdbx_strand_id
1 'polypeptide(L)'
;LYLFENKKNKVKTINPSTDYLVLKVPSSCSKLIIKSTVKLNPKINSSLEGFYESNDMFCTQCEPEGFRKITWFTDRPDNLSLFKVRIEAKNSYKNLLSNGNLIRIGNAKKYNRRYVIWNDPFPKPSYLFALVVGNLEILRDFFITKDKKRVSLEIYTEIGESKKAVFAMESLKKAMKWDEENYDLQYDLERFMIVAVDHFNMGAMENKGLNIFN
;
A
#
# COMPACT_ATOMS: atom_id res chain seq x y z
N LEU A 1 11.07 16.76 10.85
CA LEU A 1 9.68 17.14 10.64
C LEU A 1 9.61 18.57 10.13
N TYR A 2 9.00 18.79 8.98
CA TYR A 2 8.80 20.13 8.44
C TYR A 2 7.30 20.40 8.35
N LEU A 3 6.86 21.48 8.98
CA LEU A 3 5.47 21.92 8.98
C LEU A 3 5.38 23.17 8.11
N PHE A 4 4.50 23.13 7.11
CA PHE A 4 4.22 24.27 6.26
C PHE A 4 2.74 24.60 6.32
N GLU A 5 2.43 25.72 6.83
CA GLU A 5 1.13 26.37 6.67
C GLU A 5 1.21 27.38 5.52
N ASN A 6 0.10 27.66 4.84
CA ASN A 6 0.00 28.69 3.81
C ASN A 6 0.89 29.91 4.16
N LYS A 7 2.00 30.05 3.53
CA LYS A 7 3.08 31.08 3.53
C LYS A 7 3.25 32.05 4.74
N LYS A 8 2.43 32.05 5.78
CA LYS A 8 2.46 33.07 6.84
C LYS A 8 2.65 32.60 8.29
N ASN A 9 2.34 31.35 8.65
CA ASN A 9 2.48 30.91 10.05
C ASN A 9 3.23 29.57 10.18
N LYS A 10 4.32 29.56 10.96
CA LYS A 10 5.04 28.35 11.33
C LYS A 10 4.36 27.70 12.54
N VAL A 11 3.96 26.45 12.43
CA VAL A 11 3.50 25.66 13.59
C VAL A 11 4.70 25.23 14.42
N LYS A 12 4.70 25.55 15.72
CA LYS A 12 5.74 25.06 16.64
C LYS A 12 5.52 23.56 16.90
N THR A 13 6.55 22.77 16.67
CA THR A 13 6.61 21.40 17.13
C THR A 13 6.89 21.39 18.63
N ILE A 14 6.04 20.73 19.41
CA ILE A 14 6.37 20.37 20.78
C ILE A 14 7.11 19.03 20.66
N ASN A 15 8.18 18.83 21.44
CA ASN A 15 8.99 17.63 21.43
C ASN A 15 8.10 16.37 21.32
N PRO A 16 8.27 15.54 20.29
CA PRO A 16 7.51 14.32 20.18
C PRO A 16 7.85 13.41 21.35
N SER A 17 6.83 12.90 22.01
CA SER A 17 7.02 11.68 22.79
C SER A 17 7.31 10.52 21.84
N THR A 18 7.65 9.35 22.33
CA THR A 18 7.80 8.15 21.49
C THR A 18 6.51 7.78 20.78
N ASP A 19 5.35 8.19 21.31
CA ASP A 19 4.04 7.68 20.91
C ASP A 19 3.15 8.71 20.22
N TYR A 20 3.34 10.01 20.44
CA TYR A 20 2.54 11.05 19.78
C TYR A 20 3.32 12.31 19.45
N LEU A 21 2.87 12.95 18.37
CA LEU A 21 3.30 14.26 17.96
C LEU A 21 2.18 15.26 18.22
N VAL A 22 2.43 16.19 19.16
CA VAL A 22 1.47 17.26 19.46
C VAL A 22 1.80 18.49 18.63
N LEU A 23 0.82 18.95 17.87
CA LEU A 23 0.91 20.15 17.04
C LEU A 23 -0.03 21.23 17.59
N LYS A 24 0.52 22.40 17.93
CA LYS A 24 -0.29 23.58 18.26
C LYS A 24 -0.68 24.28 16.96
N VAL A 25 -1.94 24.17 16.59
CA VAL A 25 -2.49 24.77 15.37
C VAL A 25 -3.35 25.98 15.77
N PRO A 26 -3.17 27.16 15.13
CA PRO A 26 -4.04 28.32 15.38
C PRO A 26 -5.51 27.97 15.09
N SER A 27 -6.43 28.52 15.87
CA SER A 27 -7.87 28.30 15.71
C SER A 27 -8.43 28.77 14.35
N SER A 28 -7.73 29.73 13.71
CA SER A 28 -8.08 30.24 12.37
C SER A 28 -7.54 29.37 11.22
N CYS A 29 -6.81 28.27 11.53
CA CYS A 29 -6.24 27.41 10.49
C CYS A 29 -7.30 26.49 9.92
N SER A 30 -7.65 26.70 8.65
CA SER A 30 -8.61 25.87 7.91
C SER A 30 -7.97 24.69 7.17
N LYS A 31 -6.63 24.73 6.98
CA LYS A 31 -5.88 23.70 6.27
C LYS A 31 -4.49 23.57 6.85
N LEU A 32 -4.14 22.34 7.24
CA LEU A 32 -2.81 21.99 7.73
C LEU A 32 -2.10 21.07 6.73
N ILE A 33 -0.85 21.40 6.40
CA ILE A 33 0.03 20.54 5.60
C ILE A 33 1.18 20.09 6.50
N ILE A 34 1.27 18.78 6.73
CA ILE A 34 2.34 18.17 7.51
C ILE A 34 3.29 17.45 6.54
N LYS A 35 4.58 17.75 6.64
CA LYS A 35 5.62 17.05 5.89
C LYS A 35 6.58 16.41 6.88
N SER A 36 6.66 15.08 6.84
CA SER A 36 7.56 14.31 7.68
C SER A 36 8.54 13.50 6.83
N THR A 37 9.71 13.23 7.39
CA THR A 37 10.69 12.29 6.84
C THR A 37 11.08 11.31 7.92
N VAL A 38 10.94 10.02 7.62
CA VAL A 38 11.25 8.92 8.53
C VAL A 38 12.30 8.04 7.88
N LYS A 39 13.26 7.58 8.67
CA LYS A 39 14.25 6.58 8.25
C LYS A 39 13.90 5.26 8.91
N LEU A 40 13.68 4.23 8.10
CA LEU A 40 13.36 2.87 8.56
C LEU A 40 14.49 1.91 8.19
N ASN A 41 14.61 0.83 8.95
CA ASN A 41 15.47 -0.30 8.61
C ASN A 41 14.62 -1.59 8.59
N PRO A 42 13.99 -1.92 7.47
CA PRO A 42 13.11 -3.07 7.37
C PRO A 42 13.81 -4.41 7.59
N LYS A 43 15.14 -4.49 7.37
CA LYS A 43 15.93 -5.72 7.54
C LYS A 43 16.05 -6.22 8.98
N ILE A 44 15.95 -5.31 9.95
CA ILE A 44 16.01 -5.68 11.37
C ILE A 44 14.63 -5.74 12.03
N ASN A 45 13.57 -5.51 11.26
CA ASN A 45 12.21 -5.56 11.78
C ASN A 45 11.72 -7.00 11.85
N SER A 46 11.86 -7.61 13.02
CA SER A 46 11.41 -8.99 13.30
C SER A 46 9.98 -9.08 13.80
N SER A 47 9.31 -7.95 14.06
CA SER A 47 7.91 -7.95 14.50
C SER A 47 6.92 -8.25 13.39
N LEU A 48 7.36 -8.19 12.13
CA LEU A 48 6.52 -8.34 10.92
C LEU A 48 5.31 -7.38 10.91
N GLU A 49 5.48 -6.20 11.50
CA GLU A 49 4.49 -5.13 11.55
C GLU A 49 5.08 -3.82 11.04
N GLY A 50 4.28 -3.02 10.36
CA GLY A 50 4.76 -1.85 9.64
C GLY A 50 5.50 -2.25 8.37
N PHE A 51 6.72 -1.79 8.14
CA PHE A 51 7.52 -2.08 6.95
C PHE A 51 8.69 -3.00 7.28
N TYR A 52 8.78 -4.16 6.65
CA TYR A 52 9.77 -5.19 6.94
C TYR A 52 10.26 -5.91 5.66
N GLU A 53 11.26 -6.77 5.80
CA GLU A 53 11.81 -7.61 4.75
C GLU A 53 11.37 -9.08 4.96
N SER A 54 10.88 -9.72 3.90
CA SER A 54 10.57 -11.14 3.83
C SER A 54 11.24 -11.70 2.58
N ASN A 55 12.24 -12.58 2.70
CA ASN A 55 12.95 -13.22 1.58
C ASN A 55 13.30 -12.25 0.42
N ASP A 56 14.20 -11.29 0.63
CA ASP A 56 14.61 -10.29 -0.37
C ASP A 56 13.49 -9.39 -0.93
N MET A 57 12.28 -9.53 -0.41
CA MET A 57 11.14 -8.68 -0.70
C MET A 57 10.86 -7.78 0.49
N PHE A 58 10.50 -6.53 0.23
CA PHE A 58 10.01 -5.60 1.24
C PHE A 58 8.50 -5.51 1.16
N CYS A 59 7.84 -5.63 2.28
CA CYS A 59 6.39 -5.52 2.36
C CYS A 59 5.92 -4.81 3.64
N THR A 60 4.64 -4.52 3.70
CA THR A 60 4.01 -3.89 4.84
C THR A 60 2.94 -4.77 5.44
N GLN A 61 2.81 -4.71 6.78
CA GLN A 61 1.64 -5.17 7.52
C GLN A 61 1.18 -4.04 8.45
N CYS A 62 -0.01 -3.51 8.19
CA CYS A 62 -0.51 -2.32 8.87
C CYS A 62 -1.68 -2.58 9.84
N GLU A 63 -2.30 -3.75 9.82
CA GLU A 63 -3.35 -4.14 10.74
C GLU A 63 -2.79 -4.91 11.96
N PRO A 64 -3.32 -4.58 13.18
CA PRO A 64 -3.79 -3.26 13.54
C PRO A 64 -2.64 -2.37 14.02
N GLU A 65 -2.77 -1.06 13.81
CA GLU A 65 -1.85 -0.05 14.32
C GLU A 65 -0.39 -0.13 13.78
N GLY A 66 -0.18 -0.84 12.64
CA GLY A 66 1.14 -0.99 12.03
C GLY A 66 1.56 0.22 11.18
N PHE A 67 0.61 1.01 10.64
CA PHE A 67 0.95 2.16 9.81
C PHE A 67 1.73 3.23 10.59
N ARG A 68 1.43 3.43 11.88
CA ARG A 68 2.18 4.34 12.76
C ARG A 68 3.65 3.93 12.95
N LYS A 69 4.00 2.67 12.71
CA LYS A 69 5.40 2.19 12.72
C LYS A 69 6.18 2.58 11.46
N ILE A 70 5.48 3.04 10.41
CA ILE A 70 6.08 3.50 9.15
C ILE A 70 6.30 5.01 9.18
N THR A 71 5.30 5.78 9.60
CA THR A 71 5.35 7.24 9.61
C THR A 71 4.36 7.84 10.61
N TRP A 72 4.53 9.15 10.88
CA TRP A 72 3.56 9.92 11.65
C TRP A 72 2.23 10.03 10.89
N PHE A 73 1.16 9.56 11.49
CA PHE A 73 -0.16 9.57 10.91
C PHE A 73 -1.25 9.49 11.99
N THR A 74 -2.46 9.92 11.67
CA THR A 74 -3.64 9.65 12.49
C THR A 74 -4.10 8.23 12.20
N ASP A 75 -3.40 7.26 12.79
CA ASP A 75 -3.54 5.83 12.53
C ASP A 75 -4.69 5.24 13.35
N ARG A 76 -5.91 5.50 12.88
CA ARG A 76 -7.17 5.07 13.47
C ARG A 76 -8.11 4.57 12.38
N PRO A 77 -8.96 3.55 12.65
CA PRO A 77 -9.86 2.98 11.64
C PRO A 77 -10.98 3.94 11.20
N ASP A 78 -11.32 4.92 12.02
CA ASP A 78 -12.32 5.96 11.72
C ASP A 78 -11.73 7.15 10.91
N ASN A 79 -10.41 7.19 10.71
CA ASN A 79 -9.75 8.23 9.91
C ASN A 79 -9.55 7.75 8.47
N LEU A 80 -10.51 8.04 7.62
CA LEU A 80 -10.45 7.70 6.19
C LEU A 80 -9.62 8.73 5.44
N SER A 81 -8.67 8.25 4.65
CA SER A 81 -7.72 9.10 3.91
C SER A 81 -7.51 8.61 2.48
N LEU A 82 -7.23 9.54 1.58
CA LEU A 82 -6.79 9.25 0.22
C LEU A 82 -5.28 9.03 0.21
N PHE A 83 -4.82 8.02 -0.53
CA PHE A 83 -3.41 7.67 -0.61
C PHE A 83 -2.90 7.83 -2.04
N LYS A 84 -1.83 8.61 -2.18
CA LYS A 84 -1.02 8.67 -3.40
C LYS A 84 0.41 8.34 -3.04
N VAL A 85 0.91 7.24 -3.59
CA VAL A 85 2.19 6.65 -3.19
C VAL A 85 3.18 6.72 -4.34
N ARG A 86 4.36 7.29 -4.11
CA ARG A 86 5.49 7.23 -5.02
C ARG A 86 6.56 6.34 -4.41
N ILE A 87 6.81 5.21 -5.07
CA ILE A 87 7.88 4.28 -4.69
C ILE A 87 9.06 4.50 -5.61
N GLU A 88 10.25 4.69 -5.05
CA GLU A 88 11.50 4.79 -5.80
C GLU A 88 12.49 3.75 -5.30
N ALA A 89 12.98 2.89 -6.21
CA ALA A 89 13.89 1.81 -5.89
C ALA A 89 14.98 1.66 -6.96
N LYS A 90 15.98 0.80 -6.69
CA LYS A 90 16.97 0.40 -7.69
C LYS A 90 16.26 -0.30 -8.86
N ASN A 91 16.80 -0.19 -10.07
CA ASN A 91 16.25 -0.84 -11.27
C ASN A 91 16.26 -2.38 -11.19
N SER A 92 17.05 -2.94 -10.26
CA SER A 92 17.05 -4.39 -9.98
C SER A 92 15.75 -4.93 -9.42
N TYR A 93 14.94 -4.09 -8.74
CA TYR A 93 13.61 -4.50 -8.27
C TYR A 93 12.59 -4.37 -9.40
N LYS A 94 11.99 -5.51 -9.78
CA LYS A 94 11.03 -5.57 -10.90
C LYS A 94 9.62 -5.11 -10.50
N ASN A 95 9.22 -5.34 -9.26
CA ASN A 95 7.86 -5.06 -8.77
C ASN A 95 7.91 -3.99 -7.69
N LEU A 96 7.15 -2.92 -7.88
CA LEU A 96 6.98 -1.79 -6.97
C LEU A 96 5.47 -1.55 -6.86
N LEU A 97 4.83 -2.16 -5.84
CA LEU A 97 3.37 -2.25 -5.73
C LEU A 97 2.85 -1.42 -4.57
N SER A 98 1.67 -0.86 -4.74
CA SER A 98 0.88 -0.25 -3.67
C SER A 98 -0.61 -0.27 -4.03
N ASN A 99 -1.46 0.20 -3.12
CA ASN A 99 -2.90 0.27 -3.34
C ASN A 99 -3.30 1.17 -4.51
N GLY A 100 -4.44 0.89 -5.12
CA GLY A 100 -5.08 1.73 -6.12
C GLY A 100 -4.63 1.45 -7.55
N ASN A 101 -4.72 2.46 -8.41
CA ASN A 101 -4.38 2.37 -9.82
C ASN A 101 -2.96 2.88 -10.08
N LEU A 102 -2.25 2.23 -11.01
CA LEU A 102 -0.91 2.64 -11.43
C LEU A 102 -1.01 3.84 -12.37
N ILE A 103 -0.54 5.02 -11.91
CA ILE A 103 -0.66 6.28 -12.66
C ILE A 103 0.57 6.54 -13.53
N ARG A 104 1.76 6.20 -13.04
CA ARG A 104 3.00 6.54 -13.74
C ARG A 104 4.15 5.62 -13.38
N ILE A 105 4.95 5.32 -14.40
CA ILE A 105 6.28 4.68 -14.28
C ILE A 105 7.30 5.64 -14.88
N GLY A 106 8.47 5.77 -14.29
CA GLY A 106 9.55 6.61 -14.85
C GLY A 106 10.90 6.35 -14.22
N ASN A 107 11.94 6.92 -14.82
CA ASN A 107 13.29 6.89 -14.27
C ASN A 107 13.45 7.97 -13.21
N ALA A 108 14.11 7.64 -12.11
CA ALA A 108 14.42 8.59 -11.06
C ALA A 108 15.64 9.45 -11.45
N LYS A 109 15.78 10.63 -10.82
CA LYS A 109 16.94 11.51 -11.05
C LYS A 109 18.28 10.86 -10.64
N LYS A 110 18.25 9.99 -9.62
CA LYS A 110 19.43 9.21 -9.22
C LYS A 110 19.69 8.11 -10.23
N TYR A 111 20.96 7.93 -10.60
CA TYR A 111 21.39 6.85 -11.49
C TYR A 111 20.93 5.46 -11.00
N ASN A 112 20.59 4.59 -11.94
CA ASN A 112 20.14 3.22 -11.71
C ASN A 112 18.94 3.06 -10.76
N ARG A 113 18.02 4.02 -10.79
CA ARG A 113 16.77 3.98 -10.03
C ARG A 113 15.58 4.34 -10.91
N ARG A 114 14.45 3.71 -10.62
CA ARG A 114 13.15 4.01 -11.22
C ARG A 114 12.11 4.33 -10.15
N TYR A 115 11.01 4.88 -10.57
CA TYR A 115 9.88 5.09 -9.69
C TYR A 115 8.56 4.67 -10.33
N VAL A 116 7.59 4.39 -9.48
CA VAL A 116 6.19 4.23 -9.83
C VAL A 116 5.35 5.20 -8.99
N ILE A 117 4.18 5.58 -9.50
CA ILE A 117 3.19 6.34 -8.74
C ILE A 117 1.88 5.56 -8.79
N TRP A 118 1.38 5.24 -7.61
CA TRP A 118 0.06 4.66 -7.37
C TRP A 118 -0.87 5.72 -6.81
N ASN A 119 -2.15 5.63 -7.16
CA ASN A 119 -3.19 6.49 -6.63
C ASN A 119 -4.42 5.64 -6.28
N ASP A 120 -4.77 5.62 -5.00
CA ASP A 120 -6.03 5.06 -4.56
C ASP A 120 -7.05 6.19 -4.47
N PRO A 121 -8.06 6.22 -5.35
CA PRO A 121 -9.02 7.30 -5.40
C PRO A 121 -10.10 7.21 -4.31
N PHE A 122 -10.14 6.10 -3.57
CA PHE A 122 -11.13 5.86 -2.53
C PHE A 122 -10.54 6.08 -1.14
N PRO A 123 -11.22 6.85 -0.27
CA PRO A 123 -10.79 6.99 1.12
C PRO A 123 -10.82 5.64 1.82
N LYS A 124 -9.72 5.33 2.53
CA LYS A 124 -9.60 4.11 3.34
C LYS A 124 -8.88 4.39 4.65
N PRO A 125 -9.08 3.58 5.69
CA PRO A 125 -8.27 3.64 6.89
C PRO A 125 -6.84 3.19 6.60
N SER A 126 -5.90 3.66 7.41
CA SER A 126 -4.47 3.39 7.24
C SER A 126 -4.08 1.92 7.37
N TYR A 127 -4.85 1.13 8.11
CA TYR A 127 -4.56 -0.30 8.26
C TYR A 127 -4.70 -1.11 6.97
N LEU A 128 -5.45 -0.60 5.98
CA LEU A 128 -5.57 -1.19 4.63
C LEU A 128 -4.47 -0.73 3.65
N PHE A 129 -3.50 0.07 4.12
CA PHE A 129 -2.37 0.46 3.30
C PHE A 129 -1.44 -0.73 3.06
N ALA A 130 -1.00 -0.89 1.81
CA ALA A 130 0.00 -1.87 1.43
C ALA A 130 1.06 -1.31 0.49
N LEU A 131 2.30 -1.80 0.67
CA LEU A 131 3.43 -1.56 -0.20
C LEU A 131 4.26 -2.85 -0.29
N VAL A 132 4.61 -3.23 -1.53
CA VAL A 132 5.49 -4.38 -1.80
C VAL A 132 6.54 -3.98 -2.81
N VAL A 133 7.80 -4.33 -2.52
CA VAL A 133 8.96 -4.14 -3.42
C VAL A 133 9.76 -5.42 -3.48
N GLY A 134 9.88 -6.01 -4.67
CA GLY A 134 10.59 -7.27 -4.82
C GLY A 134 10.83 -7.69 -6.26
N ASN A 135 11.32 -8.90 -6.42
CA ASN A 135 11.48 -9.60 -7.70
C ASN A 135 10.57 -10.82 -7.69
N LEU A 136 9.35 -10.64 -8.18
CA LEU A 136 8.29 -11.65 -8.14
C LEU A 136 7.93 -12.09 -9.55
N GLU A 137 7.50 -13.33 -9.68
CA GLU A 137 6.82 -13.84 -10.84
C GLU A 137 5.34 -13.46 -10.80
N ILE A 138 4.70 -13.30 -11.96
CA ILE A 138 3.34 -12.79 -12.04
C ILE A 138 2.49 -13.74 -12.87
N LEU A 139 1.43 -14.28 -12.26
CA LEU A 139 0.32 -14.88 -12.97
C LEU A 139 -0.71 -13.80 -13.30
N ARG A 140 -1.03 -13.63 -14.58
CA ARG A 140 -1.97 -12.61 -15.06
C ARG A 140 -3.21 -13.22 -15.66
N ASP A 141 -4.34 -12.57 -15.36
CA ASP A 141 -5.63 -12.83 -15.99
C ASP A 141 -6.48 -11.56 -15.94
N PHE A 142 -7.75 -11.66 -16.26
CA PHE A 142 -8.69 -10.55 -16.14
C PHE A 142 -10.08 -11.04 -15.74
N PHE A 143 -10.86 -10.12 -15.20
CA PHE A 143 -12.28 -10.28 -14.93
C PHE A 143 -13.06 -9.20 -15.68
N ILE A 144 -14.19 -9.55 -16.27
CA ILE A 144 -15.12 -8.60 -16.90
C ILE A 144 -16.30 -8.43 -15.96
N THR A 145 -16.46 -7.23 -15.44
CA THR A 145 -17.58 -6.91 -14.55
C THR A 145 -18.93 -6.92 -15.28
N LYS A 146 -20.02 -6.91 -14.54
CA LYS A 146 -21.38 -6.80 -15.05
C LYS A 146 -21.54 -5.61 -16.02
N ASP A 147 -20.90 -4.46 -15.70
CA ASP A 147 -20.91 -3.26 -16.55
C ASP A 147 -19.84 -3.25 -17.66
N LYS A 148 -19.29 -4.44 -17.98
CA LYS A 148 -18.28 -4.62 -19.04
C LYS A 148 -16.95 -3.93 -18.80
N LYS A 149 -16.65 -3.51 -17.59
CA LYS A 149 -15.33 -3.03 -17.21
C LYS A 149 -14.35 -4.21 -17.12
N ARG A 150 -13.17 -4.06 -17.74
CA ARG A 150 -12.10 -5.05 -17.62
C ARG A 150 -11.23 -4.72 -16.41
N VAL A 151 -11.14 -5.65 -15.47
CA VAL A 151 -10.27 -5.60 -14.30
C VAL A 151 -9.07 -6.52 -14.53
N SER A 152 -7.86 -6.00 -14.43
CA SER A 152 -6.64 -6.82 -14.49
C SER A 152 -6.46 -7.57 -13.17
N LEU A 153 -6.25 -8.88 -13.24
CA LEU A 153 -5.99 -9.73 -12.09
C LEU A 153 -4.52 -10.17 -12.12
N GLU A 154 -3.80 -9.94 -11.03
CA GLU A 154 -2.37 -10.23 -10.94
C GLU A 154 -2.06 -10.93 -9.60
N ILE A 155 -1.51 -12.14 -9.67
CA ILE A 155 -1.01 -12.85 -8.50
C ILE A 155 0.51 -12.90 -8.60
N TYR A 156 1.16 -12.37 -7.59
CA TYR A 156 2.60 -12.27 -7.45
C TYR A 156 3.10 -13.35 -6.49
N THR A 157 4.04 -14.14 -6.95
CA THR A 157 4.64 -15.24 -6.19
C THR A 157 6.18 -15.16 -6.24
N GLU A 158 6.85 -15.98 -5.50
CA GLU A 158 8.27 -16.22 -5.74
C GLU A 158 8.52 -16.76 -7.15
N ILE A 159 9.72 -16.55 -7.64
CA ILE A 159 10.11 -16.98 -9.00
C ILE A 159 10.06 -18.51 -9.09
N GLY A 160 9.34 -19.03 -10.09
CA GLY A 160 9.13 -20.48 -10.31
C GLY A 160 7.83 -21.00 -9.68
N GLU A 161 7.10 -20.20 -8.88
CA GLU A 161 5.94 -20.65 -8.11
C GLU A 161 4.58 -20.25 -8.72
N SER A 162 4.56 -19.50 -9.83
CA SER A 162 3.30 -18.96 -10.41
C SER A 162 2.28 -20.04 -10.76
N LYS A 163 2.70 -21.25 -11.08
CA LYS A 163 1.78 -22.36 -11.37
C LYS A 163 0.92 -22.77 -10.15
N LYS A 164 1.43 -22.58 -8.93
CA LYS A 164 0.68 -22.86 -7.69
C LYS A 164 -0.48 -21.89 -7.49
N ALA A 165 -0.42 -20.70 -8.11
CA ALA A 165 -1.42 -19.66 -7.99
C ALA A 165 -2.63 -19.81 -8.92
N VAL A 166 -2.67 -20.82 -9.79
CA VAL A 166 -3.77 -21.02 -10.76
C VAL A 166 -5.09 -21.19 -10.05
N PHE A 167 -5.15 -22.03 -9.03
CA PHE A 167 -6.37 -22.24 -8.23
C PHE A 167 -6.82 -20.96 -7.52
N ALA A 168 -5.88 -20.17 -7.00
CA ALA A 168 -6.16 -18.88 -6.37
C ALA A 168 -6.76 -17.89 -7.38
N MET A 169 -6.25 -17.86 -8.62
CA MET A 169 -6.80 -17.02 -9.69
C MET A 169 -8.25 -17.40 -10.05
N GLU A 170 -8.53 -18.69 -10.16
CA GLU A 170 -9.91 -19.17 -10.41
C GLU A 170 -10.83 -18.83 -9.24
N SER A 171 -10.35 -19.01 -8.01
CA SER A 171 -11.10 -18.67 -6.80
C SER A 171 -11.42 -17.19 -6.71
N LEU A 172 -10.45 -16.32 -7.04
CA LEU A 172 -10.65 -14.86 -7.11
C LEU A 172 -11.76 -14.50 -8.10
N LYS A 173 -11.74 -15.08 -9.31
CA LYS A 173 -12.79 -14.81 -10.31
C LYS A 173 -14.17 -15.26 -9.83
N LYS A 174 -14.24 -16.41 -9.16
CA LYS A 174 -15.50 -16.92 -8.59
C LYS A 174 -16.01 -16.00 -7.48
N ALA A 175 -15.11 -15.50 -6.61
CA ALA A 175 -15.46 -14.57 -5.54
C ALA A 175 -15.98 -13.24 -6.10
N MET A 176 -15.28 -12.64 -7.07
CA MET A 176 -15.72 -11.40 -7.72
C MET A 176 -17.10 -11.56 -8.38
N LYS A 177 -17.33 -12.69 -9.07
CA LYS A 177 -18.62 -12.99 -9.68
C LYS A 177 -19.71 -13.14 -8.62
N TRP A 178 -19.40 -13.83 -7.52
CA TRP A 178 -20.34 -14.05 -6.43
C TRP A 178 -20.75 -12.72 -5.76
N ASP A 179 -19.81 -11.77 -5.56
CA ASP A 179 -20.10 -10.44 -5.02
C ASP A 179 -21.06 -9.66 -5.94
N GLU A 180 -20.85 -9.72 -7.26
CA GLU A 180 -21.73 -9.08 -8.23
C GLU A 180 -23.14 -9.70 -8.23
N GLU A 181 -23.25 -11.02 -8.11
CA GLU A 181 -24.52 -11.73 -8.16
C GLU A 181 -25.33 -11.59 -6.87
N ASN A 182 -24.68 -11.54 -5.71
CA ASN A 182 -25.36 -11.56 -4.41
C ASN A 182 -25.52 -10.18 -3.76
N TYR A 183 -24.58 -9.26 -4.01
CA TYR A 183 -24.58 -7.93 -3.41
C TYR A 183 -24.66 -6.78 -4.40
N ASP A 184 -24.71 -7.07 -5.71
CA ASP A 184 -24.62 -6.07 -6.80
C ASP A 184 -23.37 -5.18 -6.66
N LEU A 185 -22.30 -5.74 -6.08
CA LEU A 185 -21.03 -5.05 -5.83
C LEU A 185 -20.02 -5.37 -6.92
N GLN A 186 -19.73 -4.41 -7.76
CA GLN A 186 -18.69 -4.51 -8.77
C GLN A 186 -17.38 -3.97 -8.25
N TYR A 187 -16.28 -4.60 -8.65
CA TYR A 187 -14.96 -4.14 -8.26
C TYR A 187 -14.64 -2.75 -8.84
N ASP A 188 -14.24 -1.83 -7.99
CA ASP A 188 -14.17 -0.40 -8.27
C ASP A 188 -12.82 0.08 -8.86
N LEU A 189 -11.72 -0.69 -8.70
CA LEU A 189 -10.41 -0.37 -9.26
C LEU A 189 -10.18 -1.04 -10.63
N GLU A 190 -9.13 -0.64 -11.34
CA GLU A 190 -8.75 -1.21 -12.64
C GLU A 190 -7.95 -2.50 -12.51
N ARG A 191 -7.44 -2.77 -11.31
CA ARG A 191 -6.53 -3.87 -11.04
C ARG A 191 -6.77 -4.45 -9.65
N PHE A 192 -6.74 -5.79 -9.55
CA PHE A 192 -6.72 -6.53 -8.31
C PHE A 192 -5.40 -7.29 -8.22
N MET A 193 -4.67 -7.10 -7.16
CA MET A 193 -3.37 -7.72 -6.93
C MET A 193 -3.40 -8.60 -5.67
N ILE A 194 -2.78 -9.76 -5.75
CA ILE A 194 -2.48 -10.64 -4.62
C ILE A 194 -0.97 -10.86 -4.59
N VAL A 195 -0.36 -10.79 -3.43
CA VAL A 195 1.06 -11.14 -3.22
C VAL A 195 1.16 -12.26 -2.20
N ALA A 196 1.79 -13.37 -2.58
CA ALA A 196 2.16 -14.42 -1.65
C ALA A 196 3.51 -14.09 -1.00
N VAL A 197 3.61 -14.24 0.32
CA VAL A 197 4.81 -13.96 1.12
C VAL A 197 5.07 -15.10 2.11
N ASP A 198 6.34 -15.52 2.25
CA ASP A 198 6.69 -16.65 3.13
C ASP A 198 6.72 -16.28 4.62
N HIS A 199 7.00 -15.03 4.95
CA HIS A 199 7.06 -14.56 6.33
C HIS A 199 5.99 -13.50 6.56
N PHE A 200 4.86 -13.97 7.06
CA PHE A 200 3.71 -13.15 7.37
C PHE A 200 3.13 -13.59 8.73
N ASN A 201 2.71 -12.65 9.55
CA ASN A 201 2.17 -12.96 10.88
C ASN A 201 0.67 -13.28 10.90
N MET A 202 0.04 -13.31 9.73
CA MET A 202 -1.38 -13.62 9.50
C MET A 202 -1.54 -14.63 8.37
N GLY A 203 -2.72 -15.22 8.20
CA GLY A 203 -3.03 -16.03 7.03
C GLY A 203 -3.22 -15.19 5.77
N ALA A 204 -3.86 -14.04 5.91
CA ALA A 204 -4.11 -13.08 4.84
C ALA A 204 -4.35 -11.68 5.39
N MET A 205 -4.14 -10.65 4.54
CA MET A 205 -4.52 -9.28 4.79
C MET A 205 -5.21 -8.68 3.56
N GLU A 206 -6.44 -8.20 3.75
CA GLU A 206 -7.33 -7.69 2.71
C GLU A 206 -7.06 -6.24 2.30
N ASN A 207 -5.82 -5.81 2.25
CA ASN A 207 -5.48 -4.45 1.82
C ASN A 207 -6.11 -4.12 0.46
N LYS A 208 -6.84 -2.99 0.36
CA LYS A 208 -7.60 -2.63 -0.82
C LYS A 208 -6.77 -2.68 -2.10
N GLY A 209 -7.14 -3.56 -3.02
CA GLY A 209 -6.51 -3.72 -4.33
C GLY A 209 -5.11 -4.37 -4.33
N LEU A 210 -4.55 -4.68 -3.16
CA LEU A 210 -3.26 -5.36 -2.99
C LEU A 210 -3.29 -6.25 -1.76
N ASN A 211 -3.95 -7.40 -1.87
CA ASN A 211 -4.05 -8.35 -0.78
C ASN A 211 -2.72 -9.10 -0.59
N ILE A 212 -2.40 -9.42 0.65
CA ILE A 212 -1.19 -10.18 0.99
C ILE A 212 -1.61 -11.49 1.65
N PHE A 213 -1.04 -12.61 1.20
CA PHE A 213 -1.32 -13.96 1.71
C PHE A 213 -0.03 -14.64 2.15
N ASN A 214 -0.13 -15.46 3.18
CA ASN A 214 0.93 -16.37 3.60
C ASN A 214 1.00 -17.58 2.70
#